data_2e3fc545de44ae4367d8cee260294d1f
#
_entry.id   2e3fc545de44ae4367d8cee260294d1f
#
_cell.length_a   1.000
_cell.length_b   1.000
_cell.length_c   1.000
_cell.angle_alpha   90.00
_cell.angle_beta   90.00
_cell.angle_gamma   90.00
#
_symmetry.space_group_name_H-M   'P 1'
#
loop_
_entity.id
_entity.type
_entity.pdbx_description
1 polymer ?
#
loop_
_entity_poly.entity_id
_entity_poly.type
_entity_poly.pdbx_seq_one_letter_code
_entity_poly.pdbx_strand_id
1 'polypeptide(L)'
;MFSVVIPVYNRRALVGRAIRSVLAQQEVDFEVIVVDDASDDGTPEQVREEFGDAVKIVSLAANSGVSAARNRGIAVAEREWIALLDSDDEWLPNKLAQQAAALRASGLLVCHTDEIWIRNGVRVNPHKHHQKYGGDIFFETLPLCVMSPSSIAIHRQVFADVGMFDECLPACEDYELWLRITCRYEVVYLAEKLIRKYGGHADQLSQAHYAMDRFRVYALDKLLRAEPQLAADRAAAARAMLLRKARIVERGAAKRDNVKLQQQMGDYIARWQ
;
A
#
# COMPACT_ATOMS: atom_id res chain seq x y z
N MET A 1 -6.33 -16.67 11.64
CA MET A 1 -6.26 -16.68 10.18
C MET A 1 -5.63 -15.39 9.65
N PHE A 2 -6.08 -14.18 10.08
CA PHE A 2 -5.51 -12.90 9.64
C PHE A 2 -4.83 -12.15 10.77
N SER A 3 -3.68 -11.53 10.48
CA SER A 3 -3.13 -10.42 11.26
C SER A 3 -3.44 -9.13 10.54
N VAL A 4 -4.20 -8.26 11.17
CA VAL A 4 -4.57 -6.95 10.62
C VAL A 4 -3.58 -5.92 11.16
N VAL A 5 -2.80 -5.31 10.27
CA VAL A 5 -1.79 -4.30 10.62
C VAL A 5 -2.32 -2.91 10.29
N ILE A 6 -2.37 -2.04 11.30
CA ILE A 6 -2.82 -0.65 11.20
C ILE A 6 -1.65 0.26 11.60
N PRO A 7 -0.92 0.85 10.63
CA PRO A 7 0.09 1.85 10.94
C PRO A 7 -0.58 3.17 11.34
N VAL A 8 -0.05 3.82 12.37
CA VAL A 8 -0.60 5.08 12.85
C VAL A 8 0.50 6.06 13.25
N TYR A 9 0.30 7.34 12.91
CA TYR A 9 1.12 8.44 13.37
C TYR A 9 0.25 9.69 13.49
N ASN A 10 0.09 10.19 14.73
CA ASN A 10 -0.73 11.38 15.02
C ASN A 10 -2.14 11.31 14.41
N ARG A 11 -2.91 10.28 14.79
CA ARG A 11 -4.25 9.97 14.25
C ARG A 11 -5.28 9.74 15.36
N ARG A 12 -5.12 10.40 16.50
CA ARG A 12 -6.01 10.24 17.66
C ARG A 12 -7.49 10.30 17.30
N ALA A 13 -7.88 11.24 16.45
CA ALA A 13 -9.29 11.40 16.04
C ALA A 13 -9.80 10.35 15.03
N LEU A 14 -8.93 9.61 14.35
CA LEU A 14 -9.30 8.77 13.21
C LEU A 14 -9.14 7.28 13.46
N VAL A 15 -8.06 6.87 14.14
CA VAL A 15 -7.67 5.46 14.31
C VAL A 15 -8.75 4.60 14.96
N GLY A 16 -9.54 5.16 15.88
CA GLY A 16 -10.64 4.44 16.53
C GLY A 16 -11.69 3.92 15.54
N ARG A 17 -11.98 4.67 14.46
CA ARG A 17 -12.89 4.20 13.41
C ARG A 17 -12.30 2.99 12.68
N ALA A 18 -11.04 3.04 12.29
CA ALA A 18 -10.36 1.94 11.62
C ALA A 18 -10.39 0.67 12.50
N ILE A 19 -9.99 0.78 13.76
CA ILE A 19 -9.98 -0.34 14.71
C ILE A 19 -11.38 -0.94 14.90
N ARG A 20 -12.39 -0.12 15.18
CA ARG A 20 -13.78 -0.60 15.33
C ARG A 20 -14.27 -1.34 14.10
N SER A 21 -13.87 -0.92 12.90
CA SER A 21 -14.25 -1.57 11.65
C SER A 21 -13.62 -2.96 11.48
N VAL A 22 -12.41 -3.16 12.03
CA VAL A 22 -11.77 -4.48 12.10
C VAL A 22 -12.43 -5.35 13.14
N LEU A 23 -12.67 -4.83 14.35
CA LEU A 23 -13.31 -5.60 15.42
C LEU A 23 -14.76 -6.00 15.09
N ALA A 24 -15.40 -5.31 14.13
CA ALA A 24 -16.73 -5.66 13.60
C ALA A 24 -16.71 -6.75 12.50
N GLN A 25 -15.54 -7.28 12.12
CA GLN A 25 -15.45 -8.35 11.13
C GLN A 25 -16.09 -9.64 11.70
N GLN A 26 -16.75 -10.38 10.81
CA GLN A 26 -17.54 -11.56 11.18
C GLN A 26 -16.97 -12.82 10.53
N GLU A 27 -17.26 -13.98 11.12
CA GLU A 27 -17.02 -15.33 10.56
C GLU A 27 -15.55 -15.63 10.22
N VAL A 28 -14.60 -14.96 10.88
CA VAL A 28 -13.17 -15.16 10.62
C VAL A 28 -12.35 -14.92 11.88
N ASP A 29 -11.29 -15.71 12.09
CA ASP A 29 -10.32 -15.52 13.17
C ASP A 29 -9.27 -14.49 12.76
N PHE A 30 -9.02 -13.48 13.61
CA PHE A 30 -8.03 -12.43 13.37
C PHE A 30 -7.43 -11.90 14.67
N GLU A 31 -6.28 -11.26 14.54
CA GLU A 31 -5.68 -10.36 15.53
C GLU A 31 -5.53 -8.96 14.96
N VAL A 32 -5.53 -7.96 15.82
CA VAL A 32 -5.35 -6.55 15.43
C VAL A 32 -4.04 -6.04 16.00
N ILE A 33 -3.17 -5.52 15.13
CA ILE A 33 -1.87 -4.97 15.48
C ILE A 33 -1.84 -3.50 15.06
N VAL A 34 -1.90 -2.59 16.02
CA VAL A 34 -1.70 -1.16 15.79
C VAL A 34 -0.22 -0.86 15.97
N VAL A 35 0.41 -0.32 14.94
CA VAL A 35 1.82 0.08 15.01
C VAL A 35 1.90 1.60 15.06
N ASP A 36 2.23 2.11 16.23
CA ASP A 36 2.39 3.52 16.50
C ASP A 36 3.79 3.98 16.11
N ASP A 37 3.88 4.87 15.14
CA ASP A 37 5.13 5.42 14.60
C ASP A 37 5.61 6.64 15.40
N ALA A 38 5.66 6.51 16.73
CA ALA A 38 6.05 7.54 17.69
C ALA A 38 5.14 8.78 17.67
N SER A 39 3.83 8.58 17.82
CA SER A 39 2.86 9.67 17.96
C SER A 39 3.08 10.46 19.26
N ASP A 40 2.84 11.77 19.21
CA ASP A 40 2.92 12.70 20.34
C ASP A 40 1.57 13.39 20.65
N ASP A 41 0.48 12.99 19.98
CA ASP A 41 -0.88 13.54 20.14
C ASP A 41 -1.76 12.74 21.13
N GLY A 42 -1.21 11.72 21.80
CA GLY A 42 -1.95 10.82 22.69
C GLY A 42 -2.71 9.70 21.96
N THR A 43 -2.37 9.42 20.70
CA THR A 43 -2.95 8.30 19.93
C THR A 43 -2.79 6.95 20.64
N PRO A 44 -1.59 6.52 21.09
CA PRO A 44 -1.43 5.18 21.68
C PRO A 44 -2.13 5.04 23.04
N GLU A 45 -2.21 6.12 23.83
CA GLU A 45 -2.94 6.14 25.12
C GLU A 45 -4.43 5.92 24.88
N GLN A 46 -5.01 6.66 23.94
CA GLN A 46 -6.43 6.51 23.57
C GLN A 46 -6.74 5.10 23.07
N VAL A 47 -5.88 4.52 22.22
CA VAL A 47 -6.09 3.14 21.73
C VAL A 47 -6.06 2.15 22.88
N ARG A 48 -5.14 2.28 23.86
CA ARG A 48 -5.11 1.41 25.04
C ARG A 48 -6.36 1.56 25.91
N GLU A 49 -6.77 2.80 26.12
CA GLU A 49 -7.95 3.09 26.96
C GLU A 49 -9.25 2.56 26.33
N GLU A 50 -9.41 2.73 25.02
CA GLU A 50 -10.66 2.38 24.32
C GLU A 50 -10.77 0.89 23.99
N PHE A 51 -9.66 0.22 23.63
CA PHE A 51 -9.70 -1.13 23.07
C PHE A 51 -9.02 -2.19 23.95
N GLY A 52 -8.21 -1.81 24.92
CA GLY A 52 -7.57 -2.74 25.87
C GLY A 52 -6.86 -3.90 25.17
N ASP A 53 -7.12 -5.12 25.67
CA ASP A 53 -6.50 -6.34 25.17
C ASP A 53 -7.03 -6.82 23.79
N ALA A 54 -8.06 -6.16 23.24
CA ALA A 54 -8.56 -6.47 21.90
C ALA A 54 -7.57 -6.08 20.79
N VAL A 55 -6.56 -5.29 21.11
CA VAL A 55 -5.59 -4.72 20.16
C VAL A 55 -4.17 -4.82 20.71
N LYS A 56 -3.27 -5.41 19.94
CA LYS A 56 -1.83 -5.41 20.22
C LYS A 56 -1.22 -4.09 19.75
N ILE A 57 -0.69 -3.29 20.65
CA ILE A 57 -0.01 -2.03 20.31
C ILE A 57 1.49 -2.23 20.30
N VAL A 58 2.14 -1.80 19.23
CA VAL A 58 3.59 -1.82 19.04
C VAL A 58 4.03 -0.40 18.73
N SER A 59 4.79 0.23 19.63
CA SER A 59 5.30 1.59 19.41
C SER A 59 6.75 1.55 18.90
N LEU A 60 7.05 2.38 17.90
CA LEU A 60 8.40 2.63 17.42
C LEU A 60 9.08 3.68 18.30
N ALA A 61 10.41 3.65 18.36
CA ALA A 61 11.19 4.59 19.18
C ALA A 61 11.24 6.01 18.59
N ALA A 62 11.05 6.14 17.28
CA ALA A 62 11.04 7.41 16.55
C ALA A 62 10.18 7.27 15.31
N ASN A 63 9.67 8.38 14.78
CA ASN A 63 8.95 8.40 13.52
C ASN A 63 9.86 7.91 12.39
N SER A 64 9.51 6.78 11.82
CA SER A 64 10.29 6.04 10.81
C SER A 64 9.54 5.86 9.49
N GLY A 65 8.29 6.35 9.43
CA GLY A 65 7.44 6.32 8.24
C GLY A 65 6.58 5.06 8.13
N VAL A 66 5.57 5.16 7.28
CA VAL A 66 4.52 4.13 7.12
C VAL A 66 5.06 2.75 6.71
N SER A 67 6.14 2.71 5.91
CA SER A 67 6.81 1.46 5.53
C SER A 67 7.38 0.73 6.74
N ALA A 68 8.12 1.44 7.59
CA ALA A 68 8.71 0.88 8.81
C ALA A 68 7.61 0.40 9.77
N ALA A 69 6.54 1.18 9.94
CA ALA A 69 5.41 0.79 10.76
C ALA A 69 4.72 -0.48 10.24
N ARG A 70 4.44 -0.58 8.92
CA ARG A 70 3.88 -1.80 8.33
C ARG A 70 4.82 -2.98 8.46
N ASN A 71 6.11 -2.81 8.17
CA ASN A 71 7.12 -3.87 8.32
C ASN A 71 7.19 -4.39 9.76
N ARG A 72 7.16 -3.49 10.73
CA ARG A 72 7.15 -3.88 12.15
C ARG A 72 5.90 -4.68 12.51
N GLY A 73 4.73 -4.28 12.02
CA GLY A 73 3.48 -5.00 12.23
C GLY A 73 3.51 -6.40 11.61
N ILE A 74 3.99 -6.52 10.36
CA ILE A 74 4.14 -7.80 9.66
C ILE A 74 5.13 -8.71 10.40
N ALA A 75 6.22 -8.17 10.93
CA ALA A 75 7.23 -8.94 11.67
C ALA A 75 6.71 -9.54 12.98
N VAL A 76 5.75 -8.88 13.66
CA VAL A 76 5.17 -9.36 14.93
C VAL A 76 3.82 -10.06 14.73
N ALA A 77 3.35 -10.19 13.50
CA ALA A 77 2.14 -10.88 13.13
C ALA A 77 2.29 -12.39 13.36
N GLU A 78 1.26 -13.01 13.95
CA GLU A 78 1.28 -14.42 14.30
C GLU A 78 0.47 -15.31 13.32
N ARG A 79 -0.38 -14.70 12.51
CA ARG A 79 -1.23 -15.40 11.56
C ARG A 79 -0.59 -15.55 10.18
N GLU A 80 -1.12 -16.47 9.38
CA GLU A 80 -0.59 -16.75 8.02
C GLU A 80 -0.89 -15.65 7.02
N TRP A 81 -2.02 -14.97 7.18
CA TRP A 81 -2.48 -13.92 6.29
C TRP A 81 -2.32 -12.55 6.91
N ILE A 82 -1.71 -11.66 6.18
CA ILE A 82 -1.53 -10.26 6.56
C ILE A 82 -2.55 -9.43 5.79
N ALA A 83 -3.36 -8.68 6.50
CA ALA A 83 -4.24 -7.67 5.93
C ALA A 83 -3.81 -6.29 6.44
N LEU A 84 -3.82 -5.29 5.57
CA LEU A 84 -3.40 -3.94 5.91
C LEU A 84 -4.62 -3.02 5.96
N LEU A 85 -4.61 -2.07 6.87
CA LEU A 85 -5.64 -1.03 6.94
C LEU A 85 -4.98 0.29 7.33
N ASP A 86 -5.12 1.32 6.50
CA ASP A 86 -4.67 2.67 6.83
C ASP A 86 -5.56 3.27 7.93
N SER A 87 -4.97 4.02 8.85
CA SER A 87 -5.63 4.50 10.07
C SER A 87 -6.79 5.48 9.85
N ASP A 88 -6.96 5.97 8.63
CA ASP A 88 -8.03 6.87 8.19
C ASP A 88 -9.12 6.17 7.37
N ASP A 89 -8.95 4.89 7.01
CA ASP A 89 -9.91 4.10 6.26
C ASP A 89 -10.85 3.27 7.17
N GLU A 90 -11.83 2.59 6.57
CA GLU A 90 -12.83 1.78 7.27
C GLU A 90 -13.20 0.55 6.43
N TRP A 91 -13.26 -0.62 7.06
CA TRP A 91 -13.73 -1.84 6.42
C TRP A 91 -15.22 -2.06 6.60
N LEU A 92 -15.86 -2.69 5.62
CA LEU A 92 -17.22 -3.22 5.78
C LEU A 92 -17.17 -4.61 6.45
N PRO A 93 -18.24 -5.02 7.17
CA PRO A 93 -18.19 -6.17 8.10
C PRO A 93 -17.78 -7.52 7.48
N ASN A 94 -17.97 -7.74 6.19
CA ASN A 94 -17.73 -9.02 5.53
C ASN A 94 -16.40 -9.09 4.77
N LYS A 95 -15.53 -8.10 4.88
CA LYS A 95 -14.33 -8.03 4.05
C LYS A 95 -13.41 -9.23 4.24
N LEU A 96 -13.03 -9.54 5.46
CA LEU A 96 -12.10 -10.65 5.72
C LEU A 96 -12.73 -12.01 5.40
N ALA A 97 -14.01 -12.20 5.67
CA ALA A 97 -14.72 -13.45 5.34
C ALA A 97 -14.77 -13.69 3.83
N GLN A 98 -15.09 -12.67 3.03
CA GLN A 98 -15.11 -12.78 1.57
C GLN A 98 -13.71 -13.00 0.99
N GLN A 99 -12.69 -12.30 1.49
CA GLN A 99 -11.31 -12.54 1.07
C GLN A 99 -10.84 -13.95 1.42
N ALA A 100 -11.15 -14.44 2.63
CA ALA A 100 -10.84 -15.81 3.04
C ALA A 100 -11.49 -16.86 2.14
N ALA A 101 -12.75 -16.67 1.78
CA ALA A 101 -13.47 -17.57 0.87
C ALA A 101 -12.85 -17.58 -0.53
N ALA A 102 -12.57 -16.41 -1.08
CA ALA A 102 -11.98 -16.25 -2.41
C ALA A 102 -10.55 -16.81 -2.50
N LEU A 103 -9.73 -16.58 -1.47
CA LEU A 103 -8.37 -17.12 -1.39
C LEU A 103 -8.36 -18.65 -1.29
N ARG A 104 -9.27 -19.23 -0.47
CA ARG A 104 -9.43 -20.70 -0.42
C ARG A 104 -9.91 -21.29 -1.75
N ALA A 105 -10.83 -20.63 -2.42
CA ALA A 105 -11.37 -21.11 -3.69
C ALA A 105 -10.37 -21.05 -4.85
N SER A 106 -9.52 -20.02 -4.88
CA SER A 106 -8.54 -19.81 -5.96
C SER A 106 -7.20 -20.54 -5.71
N GLY A 107 -6.83 -20.76 -4.46
CA GLY A 107 -5.48 -21.20 -4.07
C GLY A 107 -4.40 -20.12 -4.25
N LEU A 108 -4.78 -18.89 -4.63
CA LEU A 108 -3.84 -17.77 -4.79
C LEU A 108 -3.46 -17.17 -3.43
N LEU A 109 -2.33 -16.44 -3.39
CA LEU A 109 -1.72 -15.94 -2.16
C LEU A 109 -1.92 -14.43 -1.94
N VAL A 110 -2.58 -13.75 -2.86
CA VAL A 110 -2.83 -12.30 -2.80
C VAL A 110 -4.27 -12.03 -3.22
N CYS A 111 -4.98 -11.21 -2.44
CA CYS A 111 -6.34 -10.79 -2.76
C CYS A 111 -6.51 -9.29 -2.46
N HIS A 112 -7.25 -8.59 -3.32
CA HIS A 112 -7.69 -7.24 -3.04
C HIS A 112 -9.16 -7.03 -3.42
N THR A 113 -9.74 -5.94 -2.92
CA THR A 113 -11.16 -5.64 -3.09
C THR A 113 -11.37 -4.29 -3.80
N ASP A 114 -12.59 -4.05 -4.27
CA ASP A 114 -13.00 -2.70 -4.67
C ASP A 114 -13.29 -1.84 -3.42
N GLU A 115 -13.47 -0.53 -3.64
CA GLU A 115 -13.55 0.47 -2.58
C GLU A 115 -14.56 1.59 -2.90
N ILE A 116 -15.09 2.19 -1.84
CA ILE A 116 -15.92 3.40 -1.90
C ILE A 116 -15.03 4.59 -1.53
N TRP A 117 -14.95 5.58 -2.40
CA TRP A 117 -14.17 6.78 -2.12
C TRP A 117 -15.04 7.86 -1.49
N ILE A 118 -14.56 8.41 -0.37
CA ILE A 118 -15.20 9.50 0.35
C ILE A 118 -14.20 10.65 0.44
N ARG A 119 -14.54 11.81 -0.10
CA ARG A 119 -13.72 13.02 -0.01
C ARG A 119 -14.53 14.13 0.64
N ASN A 120 -13.99 14.73 1.71
CA ASN A 120 -14.68 15.76 2.48
C ASN A 120 -16.12 15.36 2.86
N GLY A 121 -16.31 14.09 3.29
CA GLY A 121 -17.61 13.54 3.68
C GLY A 121 -18.55 13.18 2.54
N VAL A 122 -18.16 13.41 1.27
CA VAL A 122 -19.00 13.12 0.10
C VAL A 122 -18.42 11.93 -0.68
N ARG A 123 -19.30 10.99 -1.06
CA ARG A 123 -18.93 9.88 -1.93
C ARG A 123 -18.57 10.41 -3.32
N VAL A 124 -17.40 10.01 -3.82
CA VAL A 124 -16.93 10.33 -5.17
C VAL A 124 -16.71 9.04 -5.97
N ASN A 125 -16.92 9.12 -7.28
CA ASN A 125 -16.63 8.00 -8.15
C ASN A 125 -15.16 8.05 -8.60
N PRO A 126 -14.43 6.93 -8.58
CA PRO A 126 -13.10 6.87 -9.14
C PRO A 126 -13.13 7.12 -10.66
N HIS A 127 -12.06 7.72 -11.17
CA HIS A 127 -11.87 7.84 -12.62
C HIS A 127 -11.61 6.46 -13.24
N LYS A 128 -11.88 6.29 -14.56
CA LYS A 128 -11.67 5.03 -15.29
C LYS A 128 -10.26 4.45 -15.14
N HIS A 129 -9.23 5.29 -14.99
CA HIS A 129 -7.85 4.85 -14.81
C HIS A 129 -7.56 4.24 -13.42
N HIS A 130 -8.52 4.27 -12.49
CA HIS A 130 -8.46 3.57 -11.20
C HIS A 130 -9.23 2.25 -11.22
N GLN A 131 -9.61 1.76 -12.40
CA GLN A 131 -10.21 0.43 -12.54
C GLN A 131 -9.27 -0.62 -11.96
N LYS A 132 -9.85 -1.58 -11.23
CA LYS A 132 -9.14 -2.68 -10.58
C LYS A 132 -9.31 -3.97 -11.36
N TYR A 133 -8.36 -4.88 -11.23
CA TYR A 133 -8.29 -6.11 -12.01
C TYR A 133 -7.84 -7.27 -11.13
N GLY A 134 -8.08 -8.51 -11.59
CA GLY A 134 -7.57 -9.75 -11.01
C GLY A 134 -6.79 -10.57 -12.05
N GLY A 135 -6.16 -11.65 -11.61
CA GLY A 135 -5.27 -12.48 -12.41
C GLY A 135 -3.86 -11.90 -12.50
N ASP A 136 -3.24 -12.01 -13.65
CA ASP A 136 -1.95 -11.40 -13.93
C ASP A 136 -2.15 -9.92 -14.28
N ILE A 137 -1.88 -9.04 -13.32
CA ILE A 137 -2.09 -7.59 -13.44
C ILE A 137 -0.79 -6.80 -13.46
N PHE A 138 0.32 -7.44 -13.84
CA PHE A 138 1.61 -6.76 -13.89
C PHE A 138 1.59 -5.48 -14.74
N PHE A 139 1.02 -5.59 -15.95
CA PHE A 139 0.97 -4.46 -16.89
C PHE A 139 0.07 -3.33 -16.40
N GLU A 140 -1.03 -3.65 -15.73
CA GLU A 140 -1.97 -2.70 -15.12
C GLU A 140 -1.34 -1.96 -13.92
N THR A 141 -0.39 -2.61 -13.23
CA THR A 141 0.32 -2.02 -12.09
C THR A 141 1.39 -1.01 -12.52
N LEU A 142 1.95 -1.14 -13.73
CA LEU A 142 3.03 -0.26 -14.20
C LEU A 142 2.68 1.25 -14.22
N PRO A 143 1.51 1.69 -14.70
CA PRO A 143 1.20 3.13 -14.75
C PRO A 143 0.89 3.75 -13.40
N LEU A 144 0.19 3.02 -12.50
CA LEU A 144 -0.36 3.54 -11.24
C LEU A 144 -0.44 2.45 -10.18
N CYS A 145 -0.58 2.86 -8.92
CA CYS A 145 -0.97 1.97 -7.84
C CYS A 145 -2.44 1.55 -8.02
N VAL A 146 -2.69 0.28 -8.36
CA VAL A 146 -4.04 -0.27 -8.62
C VAL A 146 -4.67 -0.95 -7.41
N MET A 147 -3.85 -1.29 -6.41
CA MET A 147 -4.29 -1.89 -5.14
C MET A 147 -3.99 -0.92 -4.00
N SER A 148 -4.99 -0.56 -3.20
CA SER A 148 -4.72 0.23 -1.98
C SER A 148 -4.31 -0.69 -0.83
N PRO A 149 -3.41 -0.27 0.09
CA PRO A 149 -3.05 -1.08 1.24
C PRO A 149 -4.28 -1.56 2.02
N SER A 150 -5.26 -0.71 2.26
CA SER A 150 -6.49 -1.08 2.98
C SER A 150 -7.32 -2.17 2.30
N SER A 151 -7.09 -2.45 1.00
CA SER A 151 -7.84 -3.47 0.25
C SER A 151 -7.22 -4.86 0.32
N ILE A 152 -5.95 -4.96 0.67
CA ILE A 152 -5.14 -6.15 0.43
C ILE A 152 -5.26 -7.18 1.56
N ALA A 153 -5.14 -8.46 1.17
CA ALA A 153 -4.80 -9.58 2.04
C ALA A 153 -3.72 -10.41 1.33
N ILE A 154 -2.62 -10.70 2.01
CA ILE A 154 -1.41 -11.32 1.46
C ILE A 154 -0.99 -12.46 2.39
N HIS A 155 -0.70 -13.63 1.82
CA HIS A 155 -0.07 -14.71 2.57
C HIS A 155 1.38 -14.34 2.94
N ARG A 156 1.82 -14.64 4.16
CA ARG A 156 3.16 -14.27 4.65
C ARG A 156 4.32 -14.80 3.79
N GLN A 157 4.13 -15.90 3.10
CA GLN A 157 5.11 -16.46 2.16
C GLN A 157 5.46 -15.46 1.05
N VAL A 158 4.51 -14.66 0.59
CA VAL A 158 4.76 -13.65 -0.44
C VAL A 158 5.83 -12.65 0.02
N PHE A 159 5.75 -12.19 1.28
CA PHE A 159 6.78 -11.31 1.86
C PHE A 159 8.13 -11.99 2.01
N ALA A 160 8.17 -13.30 2.28
CA ALA A 160 9.42 -14.07 2.30
C ALA A 160 10.08 -14.13 0.91
N ASP A 161 9.26 -14.23 -0.15
CA ASP A 161 9.72 -14.39 -1.53
C ASP A 161 10.11 -13.07 -2.20
N VAL A 162 9.36 -11.98 -1.93
CA VAL A 162 9.58 -10.69 -2.61
C VAL A 162 10.18 -9.63 -1.68
N GLY A 163 10.23 -9.87 -0.37
CA GLY A 163 10.67 -8.91 0.64
C GLY A 163 9.56 -7.97 1.11
N MET A 164 9.89 -7.14 2.09
CA MET A 164 9.02 -6.21 2.79
C MET A 164 8.90 -4.87 2.06
N PHE A 165 8.16 -3.92 2.66
CA PHE A 165 8.11 -2.53 2.18
C PHE A 165 9.48 -1.87 2.20
N ASP A 166 9.79 -1.05 1.20
CA ASP A 166 11.03 -0.27 1.13
C ASP A 166 10.92 0.96 2.03
N GLU A 167 11.67 0.96 3.14
CA GLU A 167 11.68 2.04 4.13
C GLU A 167 12.39 3.31 3.65
N CYS A 168 13.13 3.23 2.53
CA CYS A 168 13.74 4.40 1.90
C CYS A 168 12.73 5.24 1.11
N LEU A 169 11.52 4.72 0.86
CA LEU A 169 10.49 5.40 0.10
C LEU A 169 9.55 6.19 1.02
N PRO A 170 9.54 7.53 0.95
CA PRO A 170 8.61 8.35 1.72
C PRO A 170 7.19 8.35 1.13
N ALA A 171 7.02 7.85 -0.10
CA ALA A 171 5.74 7.69 -0.78
C ALA A 171 5.88 6.70 -1.94
N CYS A 172 4.75 6.12 -2.42
CA CYS A 172 4.70 5.05 -3.43
C CYS A 172 5.39 3.76 -2.97
N GLU A 173 5.53 3.55 -1.68
CA GLU A 173 6.04 2.33 -1.07
C GLU A 173 5.14 1.12 -1.40
N ASP A 174 3.83 1.37 -1.48
CA ASP A 174 2.82 0.41 -1.90
C ASP A 174 2.99 0.02 -3.38
N TYR A 175 3.13 1.01 -4.26
CA TYR A 175 3.39 0.79 -5.68
C TYR A 175 4.66 -0.05 -5.90
N GLU A 176 5.73 0.23 -5.15
CA GLU A 176 7.01 -0.49 -5.25
C GLU A 176 6.82 -1.97 -4.88
N LEU A 177 6.15 -2.23 -3.76
CA LEU A 177 5.87 -3.61 -3.32
C LEU A 177 4.94 -4.34 -4.28
N TRP A 178 3.90 -3.67 -4.80
CA TRP A 178 2.96 -4.28 -5.76
C TRP A 178 3.64 -4.64 -7.08
N LEU A 179 4.61 -3.89 -7.55
CA LEU A 179 5.41 -4.27 -8.72
C LEU A 179 6.16 -5.59 -8.48
N ARG A 180 6.79 -5.77 -7.31
CA ARG A 180 7.49 -7.03 -6.98
C ARG A 180 6.52 -8.19 -6.81
N ILE A 181 5.36 -7.96 -6.24
CA ILE A 181 4.33 -9.00 -6.09
C ILE A 181 3.76 -9.40 -7.45
N THR A 182 3.27 -8.44 -8.24
CA THR A 182 2.58 -8.73 -9.51
C THR A 182 3.50 -9.25 -10.61
N CYS A 183 4.82 -9.10 -10.48
CA CYS A 183 5.74 -9.75 -11.40
C CYS A 183 5.87 -11.26 -11.15
N ARG A 184 5.42 -11.77 -9.99
CA ARG A 184 5.56 -13.19 -9.60
C ARG A 184 4.25 -13.88 -9.27
N TYR A 185 3.22 -13.13 -8.89
CA TYR A 185 1.96 -13.65 -8.37
C TYR A 185 0.76 -13.09 -9.11
N GLU A 186 -0.17 -13.96 -9.43
CA GLU A 186 -1.53 -13.57 -9.78
C GLU A 186 -2.29 -13.12 -8.53
N VAL A 187 -3.28 -12.25 -8.71
CA VAL A 187 -4.06 -11.71 -7.61
C VAL A 187 -5.56 -11.99 -7.78
N VAL A 188 -6.23 -12.28 -6.67
CA VAL A 188 -7.69 -12.33 -6.62
C VAL A 188 -8.23 -10.91 -6.53
N TYR A 189 -9.18 -10.57 -7.37
CA TYR A 189 -9.94 -9.33 -7.26
C TYR A 189 -11.39 -9.61 -6.89
N LEU A 190 -11.85 -9.03 -5.79
CA LEU A 190 -13.24 -8.99 -5.40
C LEU A 190 -13.85 -7.65 -5.85
N ALA A 191 -14.83 -7.72 -6.74
CA ALA A 191 -15.52 -6.53 -7.26
C ALA A 191 -16.43 -5.85 -6.22
N GLU A 192 -16.72 -6.53 -5.11
CA GLU A 192 -17.44 -5.96 -3.98
C GLU A 192 -16.65 -4.84 -3.33
N LYS A 193 -17.36 -3.74 -3.06
CA LYS A 193 -16.80 -2.57 -2.38
C LYS A 193 -16.80 -2.81 -0.89
N LEU A 194 -15.69 -3.31 -0.37
CA LEU A 194 -15.55 -3.74 1.03
C LEU A 194 -14.78 -2.76 1.92
N ILE A 195 -14.44 -1.59 1.37
CA ILE A 195 -13.71 -0.52 2.05
C ILE A 195 -14.37 0.82 1.81
N ARG A 196 -14.38 1.68 2.82
CA ARG A 196 -14.56 3.13 2.69
C ARG A 196 -13.21 3.78 2.82
N LYS A 197 -12.70 4.32 1.71
CA LYS A 197 -11.45 5.05 1.65
C LYS A 197 -11.72 6.54 1.80
N TYR A 198 -11.18 7.13 2.86
CA TYR A 198 -11.37 8.53 3.17
C TYR A 198 -10.20 9.36 2.65
N GLY A 199 -10.49 10.53 2.13
CA GLY A 199 -9.49 11.44 1.62
C GLY A 199 -9.97 12.89 1.64
N GLY A 200 -9.06 13.78 1.27
CA GLY A 200 -9.31 15.23 1.28
C GLY A 200 -8.76 15.93 2.51
N HIS A 201 -8.08 15.22 3.43
CA HIS A 201 -7.38 15.85 4.54
C HIS A 201 -6.03 16.41 4.09
N ALA A 202 -5.59 17.50 4.75
CA ALA A 202 -4.38 18.24 4.37
C ALA A 202 -3.08 17.42 4.53
N ASP A 203 -3.09 16.38 5.35
CA ASP A 203 -1.96 15.53 5.72
C ASP A 203 -1.91 14.19 4.95
N GLN A 204 -2.63 14.08 3.83
CA GLN A 204 -2.53 12.91 2.94
C GLN A 204 -1.14 12.82 2.31
N LEU A 205 -0.47 11.66 2.46
CA LEU A 205 0.84 11.38 1.85
C LEU A 205 0.87 11.63 0.33
N SER A 206 -0.23 11.36 -0.36
CA SER A 206 -0.35 11.61 -1.80
C SER A 206 -0.27 13.09 -2.20
N GLN A 207 -0.48 14.02 -1.25
CA GLN A 207 -0.37 15.47 -1.46
C GLN A 207 0.92 16.06 -0.87
N ALA A 208 1.57 15.35 0.05
CA ALA A 208 2.76 15.82 0.76
C ALA A 208 4.01 15.92 -0.14
N HIS A 209 4.05 15.19 -1.25
CA HIS A 209 5.25 15.09 -2.07
C HIS A 209 5.03 15.60 -3.49
N TYR A 210 5.88 16.55 -3.90
CA TYR A 210 5.96 17.01 -5.28
C TYR A 210 6.52 15.91 -6.20
N ALA A 211 5.99 15.83 -7.44
CA ALA A 211 6.45 14.90 -8.48
C ALA A 211 6.49 13.43 -8.03
N MET A 212 5.35 12.89 -7.57
CA MET A 212 5.20 11.51 -7.10
C MET A 212 5.80 10.45 -8.07
N ASP A 213 5.78 10.73 -9.37
CA ASP A 213 6.36 9.83 -10.37
C ASP A 213 7.89 9.63 -10.23
N ARG A 214 8.62 10.50 -9.51
CA ARG A 214 10.04 10.27 -9.20
C ARG A 214 10.25 8.99 -8.36
N PHE A 215 9.33 8.72 -7.44
CA PHE A 215 9.36 7.51 -6.62
C PHE A 215 8.96 6.28 -7.43
N ARG A 216 8.02 6.42 -8.37
CA ARG A 216 7.67 5.33 -9.29
C ARG A 216 8.81 5.02 -10.27
N VAL A 217 9.57 6.02 -10.71
CA VAL A 217 10.80 5.80 -11.50
C VAL A 217 11.83 5.01 -10.71
N TYR A 218 12.04 5.37 -9.42
CA TYR A 218 12.91 4.60 -8.52
C TYR A 218 12.43 3.14 -8.38
N ALA A 219 11.14 2.92 -8.16
CA ALA A 219 10.57 1.59 -8.00
C ALA A 219 10.75 0.72 -9.26
N LEU A 220 10.55 1.30 -10.45
CA LEU A 220 10.75 0.61 -11.72
C LEU A 220 12.23 0.31 -11.99
N ASP A 221 13.15 1.23 -11.67
CA ASP A 221 14.59 0.98 -11.74
C ASP A 221 15.02 -0.15 -10.80
N LYS A 222 14.50 -0.14 -9.57
CA LYS A 222 14.75 -1.19 -8.59
C LYS A 222 14.25 -2.55 -9.08
N LEU A 223 13.03 -2.62 -9.61
CA LEU A 223 12.46 -3.84 -10.19
C LEU A 223 13.35 -4.40 -11.31
N LEU A 224 13.69 -3.55 -12.29
CA LEU A 224 14.48 -3.96 -13.45
C LEU A 224 15.90 -4.42 -13.10
N ARG A 225 16.48 -3.91 -12.00
CA ARG A 225 17.78 -4.35 -11.50
C ARG A 225 17.71 -5.61 -10.63
N ALA A 226 16.65 -5.76 -9.85
CA ALA A 226 16.47 -6.88 -8.94
C ALA A 226 15.98 -8.15 -9.64
N GLU A 227 15.28 -8.01 -10.77
CA GLU A 227 14.67 -9.11 -11.53
C GLU A 227 15.29 -9.23 -12.94
N PRO A 228 16.58 -9.61 -13.05
CA PRO A 228 17.24 -9.70 -14.36
C PRO A 228 16.66 -10.79 -15.27
N GLN A 229 15.90 -11.74 -14.68
CA GLN A 229 15.21 -12.81 -15.42
C GLN A 229 13.72 -12.50 -15.66
N LEU A 230 13.29 -11.26 -15.44
CA LEU A 230 11.93 -10.84 -15.78
C LEU A 230 11.67 -11.14 -17.27
N ALA A 231 10.49 -11.70 -17.57
CA ALA A 231 10.11 -12.01 -18.94
C ALA A 231 10.31 -10.80 -19.87
N ALA A 232 10.79 -11.04 -21.08
CA ALA A 232 11.25 -9.97 -21.99
C ALA A 232 10.19 -8.90 -22.28
N ASP A 233 8.92 -9.30 -22.40
CA ASP A 233 7.78 -8.40 -22.58
C ASP A 233 7.53 -7.54 -21.36
N ARG A 234 7.60 -8.11 -20.15
CA ARG A 234 7.47 -7.40 -18.87
C ARG A 234 8.62 -6.41 -18.65
N ALA A 235 9.86 -6.86 -18.91
CA ALA A 235 11.03 -6.00 -18.82
C ALA A 235 10.95 -4.81 -19.79
N ALA A 236 10.53 -5.06 -21.03
CA ALA A 236 10.35 -4.02 -22.04
C ALA A 236 9.26 -3.02 -21.63
N ALA A 237 8.13 -3.49 -21.12
CA ALA A 237 7.04 -2.63 -20.66
C ALA A 237 7.43 -1.79 -19.43
N ALA A 238 8.09 -2.40 -18.43
CA ALA A 238 8.58 -1.70 -17.24
C ALA A 238 9.60 -0.61 -17.62
N ARG A 239 10.56 -0.92 -18.52
CA ARG A 239 11.55 0.02 -19.05
C ARG A 239 10.88 1.17 -19.81
N ALA A 240 9.92 0.87 -20.68
CA ALA A 240 9.18 1.90 -21.41
C ALA A 240 8.42 2.84 -20.45
N MET A 241 7.79 2.30 -19.40
CA MET A 241 7.09 3.08 -18.39
C MET A 241 8.06 3.94 -17.57
N LEU A 242 9.21 3.40 -17.16
CA LEU A 242 10.27 4.15 -16.49
C LEU A 242 10.69 5.34 -17.30
N LEU A 243 11.08 5.13 -18.56
CA LEU A 243 11.52 6.19 -19.47
C LEU A 243 10.45 7.25 -19.68
N ARG A 244 9.19 6.83 -19.86
CA ARG A 244 8.05 7.76 -19.99
C ARG A 244 7.92 8.66 -18.76
N LYS A 245 7.90 8.08 -17.56
CA LYS A 245 7.76 8.80 -16.29
C LYS A 245 8.97 9.71 -16.02
N ALA A 246 10.19 9.19 -16.21
CA ALA A 246 11.43 9.95 -16.00
C ALA A 246 11.47 11.20 -16.87
N ARG A 247 11.14 11.10 -18.16
CA ARG A 247 11.09 12.26 -19.09
C ARG A 247 10.04 13.28 -18.70
N ILE A 248 8.90 12.87 -18.12
CA ILE A 248 7.87 13.80 -17.63
C ILE A 248 8.39 14.57 -16.41
N VAL A 249 9.00 13.86 -15.45
CA VAL A 249 9.54 14.46 -14.23
C VAL A 249 10.73 15.36 -14.55
N GLU A 250 11.64 14.95 -15.43
CA GLU A 250 12.80 15.72 -15.89
C GLU A 250 12.37 17.07 -16.48
N ARG A 251 11.42 17.05 -17.44
CA ARG A 251 10.88 18.28 -18.03
C ARG A 251 10.17 19.17 -17.01
N GLY A 252 9.47 18.57 -16.06
CA GLY A 252 8.84 19.30 -14.96
C GLY A 252 9.85 19.91 -13.99
N ALA A 253 10.97 19.24 -13.74
CA ALA A 253 12.07 19.72 -12.92
C ALA A 253 12.80 20.90 -13.60
N ALA A 254 13.11 20.77 -14.90
CA ALA A 254 13.72 21.84 -15.68
C ALA A 254 12.90 23.15 -15.66
N LYS A 255 11.57 23.07 -15.83
CA LYS A 255 10.67 24.24 -15.76
C LYS A 255 10.63 24.93 -14.39
N ARG A 256 11.15 24.31 -13.35
CA ARG A 256 11.15 24.81 -11.96
C ARG A 256 12.56 25.01 -11.42
N ASP A 257 13.55 24.99 -12.29
CA ASP A 257 14.98 25.14 -11.96
C ASP A 257 15.47 24.15 -10.89
N ASN A 258 14.82 22.97 -10.79
CA ASN A 258 15.23 21.90 -9.90
C ASN A 258 16.30 21.04 -10.56
N VAL A 259 17.53 21.56 -10.60
CA VAL A 259 18.68 20.93 -11.26
C VAL A 259 18.98 19.55 -10.72
N LYS A 260 18.86 19.34 -9.39
CA LYS A 260 19.14 18.04 -8.75
C LYS A 260 18.18 16.96 -9.24
N LEU A 261 16.89 17.25 -9.27
CA LEU A 261 15.88 16.29 -9.73
C LEU A 261 15.99 16.06 -11.23
N GLN A 262 16.28 17.10 -12.01
CA GLN A 262 16.51 16.99 -13.45
C GLN A 262 17.68 16.03 -13.74
N GLN A 263 18.83 16.24 -13.08
CA GLN A 263 20.01 15.38 -13.21
C GLN A 263 19.68 13.92 -12.82
N GLN A 264 19.04 13.72 -11.70
CA GLN A 264 18.64 12.37 -11.25
C GLN A 264 17.77 11.66 -12.29
N MET A 265 16.82 12.33 -12.90
CA MET A 265 15.98 11.73 -13.96
C MET A 265 16.78 11.48 -15.23
N GLY A 266 17.71 12.37 -15.60
CA GLY A 266 18.65 12.17 -16.71
C GLY A 266 19.50 10.91 -16.54
N ASP A 267 19.98 10.64 -15.31
CA ASP A 267 20.76 9.44 -14.99
C ASP A 267 19.94 8.14 -15.20
N TYR A 268 18.67 8.14 -14.79
CA TYR A 268 17.77 7.01 -15.08
C TYR A 268 17.52 6.83 -16.57
N ILE A 269 17.29 7.93 -17.31
CA ILE A 269 17.09 7.88 -18.76
C ILE A 269 18.32 7.31 -19.44
N ALA A 270 19.53 7.80 -19.11
CA ALA A 270 20.78 7.34 -19.71
C ALA A 270 21.04 5.84 -19.43
N ARG A 271 20.66 5.37 -18.24
CA ARG A 271 20.82 3.94 -17.87
C ARG A 271 19.94 3.00 -18.69
N TRP A 272 18.73 3.42 -19.00
CA TRP A 272 17.71 2.55 -19.57
C TRP A 272 17.35 2.84 -21.03
N GLN A 273 17.92 3.85 -21.64
CA GLN A 273 17.75 4.17 -23.05
C GLN A 273 18.56 3.23 -23.93
#